data_41fe1c1af32a39719d6ce1a81f653dff
#
_entry.id   41fe1c1af32a39719d6ce1a81f653dff
#
_cell.length_a   1.000
_cell.length_b   1.000
_cell.length_c   1.000
_cell.angle_alpha   90.00
_cell.angle_beta   90.00
_cell.angle_gamma   90.00
#
_symmetry.space_group_name_H-M   'P 1'
#
loop_
_entity.id
_entity.type
_entity.pdbx_description
1 polymer ?
#
loop_
_entity_poly.entity_id
_entity_poly.type
_entity_poly.pdbx_seq_one_letter_code
_entity_poly.pdbx_strand_id
1 'polypeptide(L)'
;MDVSIIIVNYNTLGLTSDCIESIVDKTSDLEYEIILVDNASTDSSKAVFSQDPRVRYIYSDRNLGFGRANNLGIREATGRYLFFLNSDTILLNNAVKYFFDFCEKNPEHKIGALGAVLKDRNLRNIHSYGRFITPLGEIVEVLGKYLRFLKKRNHLYPASVQQPKQVDYITGADLFVPRTVYDELGAFDPAFFMYCEEVDWQFRMSKAGYERLIIDGPEIIHLEGGSDPSNTRSWSFNRCCNLLKSKFKYVRKYYGRFSFHFYRAIYAVCWLPILFFVRKDSIFQKKQILKILFKANFDSI
;
A
#
# COMPACT_ATOMS: atom_id res chain seq x y z
N MET A 1 18.08 17.10 7.08
CA MET A 1 17.03 16.11 7.42
C MET A 1 17.35 14.83 6.67
N ASP A 2 17.47 13.70 7.40
CA ASP A 2 17.77 12.42 6.78
C ASP A 2 16.51 11.77 6.22
N VAL A 3 15.45 11.66 7.04
CA VAL A 3 14.23 10.95 6.66
C VAL A 3 12.99 11.82 6.91
N SER A 4 12.09 11.89 5.90
CA SER A 4 10.71 12.37 6.09
C SER A 4 9.78 11.17 6.17
N ILE A 5 9.16 10.96 7.33
CA ILE A 5 8.17 9.92 7.57
C ILE A 5 6.80 10.48 7.23
N ILE A 6 6.13 9.92 6.23
CA ILE A 6 4.84 10.40 5.73
C ILE A 6 3.76 9.41 6.14
N ILE A 7 2.78 9.89 6.89
CA ILE A 7 1.66 9.10 7.40
C ILE A 7 0.36 9.70 6.88
N VAL A 8 -0.51 8.87 6.33
CA VAL A 8 -1.87 9.26 5.92
C VAL A 8 -2.87 8.75 6.94
N ASN A 9 -3.56 9.69 7.60
CA ASN A 9 -4.64 9.40 8.53
C ASN A 9 -6.01 9.55 7.86
N TYR A 10 -6.92 8.60 8.09
CA TYR A 10 -8.34 8.72 7.74
C TYR A 10 -9.21 8.00 8.76
N ASN A 11 -9.77 8.74 9.71
CA ASN A 11 -10.61 8.21 10.79
C ASN A 11 -9.93 7.11 11.64
N THR A 12 -8.65 7.30 11.96
CA THR A 12 -7.84 6.33 12.71
C THR A 12 -7.08 6.99 13.86
N LEU A 13 -7.69 7.94 14.57
CA LEU A 13 -7.05 8.73 15.63
C LEU A 13 -6.18 7.88 16.58
N GLY A 14 -6.75 6.83 17.19
CA GLY A 14 -6.02 5.99 18.15
C GLY A 14 -4.82 5.27 17.53
N LEU A 15 -5.02 4.62 16.38
CA LEU A 15 -3.95 3.90 15.67
C LEU A 15 -2.85 4.85 15.21
N THR A 16 -3.23 6.03 14.70
CA THR A 16 -2.26 7.04 14.26
C THR A 16 -1.47 7.59 15.43
N SER A 17 -2.10 7.77 16.59
CA SER A 17 -1.39 8.18 17.81
C SER A 17 -0.36 7.16 18.26
N ASP A 18 -0.75 5.88 18.30
CA ASP A 18 0.15 4.75 18.64
C ASP A 18 1.32 4.64 17.65
N CYS A 19 1.04 4.84 16.35
CA CYS A 19 2.06 4.85 15.31
C CYS A 19 3.09 5.98 15.54
N ILE A 20 2.62 7.22 15.74
CA ILE A 20 3.50 8.37 16.00
C ILE A 20 4.31 8.15 17.29
N GLU A 21 3.70 7.66 18.35
CA GLU A 21 4.38 7.36 19.61
C GLU A 21 5.50 6.33 19.40
N SER A 22 5.21 5.24 18.67
CA SER A 22 6.20 4.21 18.36
C SER A 22 7.39 4.76 17.54
N ILE A 23 7.14 5.70 16.62
CA ILE A 23 8.20 6.35 15.85
C ILE A 23 9.11 7.16 16.77
N VAL A 24 8.52 8.01 17.63
CA VAL A 24 9.26 8.88 18.55
C VAL A 24 10.07 8.04 19.56
N ASP A 25 9.49 6.97 20.09
CA ASP A 25 10.14 6.10 21.07
C ASP A 25 11.29 5.26 20.48
N LYS A 26 11.17 4.84 19.23
CA LYS A 26 12.10 3.87 18.64
C LYS A 26 13.12 4.47 17.70
N THR A 27 12.91 5.71 17.23
CA THR A 27 13.79 6.32 16.23
C THR A 27 14.86 7.19 16.91
N SER A 28 16.12 6.85 16.70
CA SER A 28 17.28 7.57 17.23
C SER A 28 18.46 7.54 16.25
N ASP A 29 19.48 8.36 16.51
CA ASP A 29 20.75 8.42 15.78
C ASP A 29 20.60 8.79 14.28
N LEU A 30 19.55 9.57 13.95
CA LEU A 30 19.36 10.23 12.65
C LEU A 30 18.40 11.42 12.81
N GLU A 31 18.44 12.34 11.84
CA GLU A 31 17.51 13.46 11.81
C GLU A 31 16.25 13.08 11.02
N TYR A 32 15.07 13.18 11.62
CA TYR A 32 13.81 12.87 10.96
C TYR A 32 12.71 13.89 11.24
N GLU A 33 11.73 13.96 10.36
CA GLU A 33 10.48 14.67 10.56
C GLU A 33 9.30 13.72 10.32
N ILE A 34 8.18 13.97 10.98
CA ILE A 34 6.91 13.27 10.76
C ILE A 34 5.95 14.22 10.08
N ILE A 35 5.46 13.85 8.90
CA ILE A 35 4.46 14.59 8.14
C ILE A 35 3.16 13.80 8.18
N LEU A 36 2.17 14.33 8.88
CA LEU A 36 0.86 13.71 9.02
C LEU A 36 -0.15 14.37 8.09
N VAL A 37 -0.61 13.63 7.11
CA VAL A 37 -1.67 14.06 6.19
C VAL A 37 -3.00 13.52 6.67
N ASP A 38 -3.85 14.38 7.20
CA ASP A 38 -5.23 14.05 7.53
C ASP A 38 -6.10 14.15 6.28
N ASN A 39 -6.54 13.00 5.80
CA ASN A 39 -7.22 12.83 4.53
C ASN A 39 -8.74 12.99 4.66
N ALA A 40 -9.19 14.09 5.26
CA ALA A 40 -10.59 14.43 5.57
C ALA A 40 -11.21 13.54 6.65
N SER A 41 -10.52 13.33 7.78
CA SER A 41 -11.10 12.63 8.91
C SER A 41 -12.28 13.38 9.50
N THR A 42 -13.27 12.62 9.97
CA THR A 42 -14.49 13.12 10.63
C THR A 42 -14.52 12.80 12.14
N ASP A 43 -13.51 12.07 12.61
CA ASP A 43 -13.26 11.86 14.04
C ASP A 43 -12.51 13.06 14.65
N SER A 44 -12.02 12.92 15.88
CA SER A 44 -11.27 13.99 16.56
C SER A 44 -9.82 14.18 16.08
N SER A 45 -9.39 13.50 15.00
CA SER A 45 -8.01 13.56 14.48
C SER A 45 -7.54 14.98 14.22
N LYS A 46 -8.38 15.82 13.57
CA LYS A 46 -8.04 17.22 13.29
C LYS A 46 -7.77 18.02 14.57
N ALA A 47 -8.61 17.86 15.58
CA ALA A 47 -8.46 18.61 16.83
C ALA A 47 -7.20 18.22 17.60
N VAL A 48 -6.84 16.93 17.57
CA VAL A 48 -5.67 16.41 18.29
C VAL A 48 -4.37 16.70 17.52
N PHE A 49 -4.30 16.28 16.27
CA PHE A 49 -3.03 16.32 15.54
C PHE A 49 -2.63 17.71 15.05
N SER A 50 -3.59 18.65 14.89
CA SER A 50 -3.23 20.03 14.54
C SER A 50 -2.50 20.77 15.69
N GLN A 51 -2.53 20.24 16.89
CA GLN A 51 -1.84 20.78 18.08
C GLN A 51 -0.63 19.92 18.51
N ASP A 52 -0.36 18.81 17.84
CA ASP A 52 0.75 17.92 18.18
C ASP A 52 2.08 18.46 17.64
N PRO A 53 3.01 18.92 18.49
CA PRO A 53 4.28 19.51 18.05
C PRO A 53 5.24 18.49 17.41
N ARG A 54 4.96 17.18 17.54
CA ARG A 54 5.79 16.10 16.98
C ARG A 54 5.60 15.93 15.48
N VAL A 55 4.52 16.48 14.91
CA VAL A 55 4.16 16.28 13.53
C VAL A 55 4.00 17.61 12.78
N ARG A 56 4.40 17.62 11.51
CA ARG A 56 3.92 18.62 10.56
C ARG A 56 2.56 18.16 10.04
N TYR A 57 1.50 18.81 10.53
CA TYR A 57 0.12 18.44 10.18
C TYR A 57 -0.36 19.11 8.90
N ILE A 58 -0.94 18.31 7.99
CA ILE A 58 -1.55 18.76 6.73
C ILE A 58 -2.99 18.26 6.68
N TYR A 59 -3.94 19.16 6.50
CA TYR A 59 -5.36 18.79 6.36
C TYR A 59 -5.83 18.84 4.90
N SER A 60 -6.51 17.79 4.48
CA SER A 60 -7.27 17.75 3.21
C SER A 60 -8.76 17.88 3.50
N ASP A 61 -9.47 18.73 2.75
CA ASP A 61 -10.93 18.94 2.87
C ASP A 61 -11.77 17.78 2.32
N ARG A 62 -11.14 16.84 1.62
CA ARG A 62 -11.77 15.66 1.03
C ARG A 62 -10.83 14.46 1.03
N ASN A 63 -11.40 13.26 1.06
CA ASN A 63 -10.62 12.04 0.91
C ASN A 63 -10.05 11.90 -0.50
N LEU A 64 -8.73 12.04 -0.62
CA LEU A 64 -8.00 12.00 -1.89
C LEU A 64 -7.62 10.58 -2.31
N GLY A 65 -7.79 9.58 -1.42
CA GLY A 65 -7.18 8.26 -1.54
C GLY A 65 -5.72 8.25 -1.08
N PHE A 66 -5.08 7.07 -1.11
CA PHE A 66 -3.77 6.87 -0.51
C PHE A 66 -2.65 7.61 -1.25
N GLY A 67 -2.48 7.36 -2.56
CA GLY A 67 -1.37 7.94 -3.33
C GLY A 67 -1.39 9.46 -3.40
N ARG A 68 -2.57 10.07 -3.61
CA ARG A 68 -2.69 11.54 -3.67
C ARG A 68 -2.45 12.19 -2.30
N ALA A 69 -2.89 11.57 -1.22
CA ALA A 69 -2.63 12.07 0.12
C ALA A 69 -1.13 11.99 0.45
N ASN A 70 -0.46 10.87 0.13
CA ASN A 70 1.00 10.79 0.25
C ASN A 70 1.71 11.84 -0.61
N ASN A 71 1.21 12.15 -1.81
CA ASN A 71 1.77 13.20 -2.66
C ASN A 71 1.65 14.61 -2.02
N LEU A 72 0.68 14.86 -1.13
CA LEU A 72 0.68 16.09 -0.32
C LEU A 72 1.85 16.09 0.65
N GLY A 73 2.08 14.98 1.34
CA GLY A 73 3.21 14.83 2.28
C GLY A 73 4.57 14.97 1.59
N ILE A 74 4.74 14.36 0.40
CA ILE A 74 6.01 14.47 -0.36
C ILE A 74 6.38 15.92 -0.66
N ARG A 75 5.41 16.77 -0.98
CA ARG A 75 5.67 18.20 -1.28
C ARG A 75 6.23 18.99 -0.12
N GLU A 76 5.89 18.59 1.10
CA GLU A 76 6.36 19.22 2.33
C GLU A 76 7.61 18.55 2.91
N ALA A 77 7.95 17.38 2.41
CA ALA A 77 9.08 16.58 2.88
C ALA A 77 10.42 17.22 2.52
N THR A 78 11.38 17.21 3.47
CA THR A 78 12.72 17.78 3.31
C THR A 78 13.84 16.72 3.41
N GLY A 79 13.50 15.50 3.85
CA GLY A 79 14.45 14.40 4.05
C GLY A 79 15.08 13.87 2.76
N ARG A 80 16.30 13.35 2.85
CA ARG A 80 17.00 12.65 1.76
C ARG A 80 16.31 11.34 1.39
N TYR A 81 15.54 10.79 2.33
CA TYR A 81 14.71 9.59 2.16
C TYR A 81 13.28 9.89 2.54
N LEU A 82 12.34 9.26 1.84
CA LEU A 82 10.90 9.32 2.07
C LEU A 82 10.46 7.98 2.65
N PHE A 83 9.87 7.96 3.82
CA PHE A 83 9.33 6.75 4.43
C PHE A 83 7.82 6.84 4.52
N PHE A 84 7.13 6.13 3.63
CA PHE A 84 5.68 6.01 3.66
C PHE A 84 5.30 4.92 4.65
N LEU A 85 4.59 5.32 5.69
CA LEU A 85 4.23 4.45 6.79
C LEU A 85 2.71 4.51 7.01
N ASN A 86 2.04 3.37 7.04
CA ASN A 86 0.61 3.35 7.33
C ASN A 86 0.33 3.78 8.78
N SER A 87 -0.80 4.45 8.97
CA SER A 87 -1.25 4.92 10.30
C SER A 87 -1.58 3.80 11.29
N ASP A 88 -1.71 2.57 10.85
CA ASP A 88 -1.97 1.37 11.66
C ASP A 88 -0.73 0.47 11.80
N THR A 89 0.46 1.06 11.81
CA THR A 89 1.73 0.36 12.06
C THR A 89 2.32 0.75 13.42
N ILE A 90 3.14 -0.16 13.98
CA ILE A 90 3.89 0.03 15.22
C ILE A 90 5.32 -0.39 14.99
N LEU A 91 6.27 0.50 15.22
CA LEU A 91 7.69 0.20 15.19
C LEU A 91 8.08 -0.52 16.49
N LEU A 92 8.73 -1.68 16.41
CA LEU A 92 9.22 -2.43 17.55
C LEU A 92 10.68 -2.12 17.89
N ASN A 93 11.43 -1.60 16.90
CA ASN A 93 12.84 -1.22 17.04
C ASN A 93 13.13 0.02 16.20
N ASN A 94 14.41 0.41 16.10
CA ASN A 94 14.84 1.57 15.29
C ASN A 94 14.77 1.26 13.77
N ALA A 95 13.58 0.88 13.29
CA ALA A 95 13.36 0.47 11.89
C ALA A 95 13.78 1.56 10.90
N VAL A 96 13.54 2.83 11.21
CA VAL A 96 13.91 3.97 10.35
C VAL A 96 15.43 4.00 10.13
N LYS A 97 16.20 3.81 11.21
CA LYS A 97 17.67 3.78 11.16
C LYS A 97 18.19 2.57 10.36
N TYR A 98 17.55 1.40 10.49
CA TYR A 98 17.92 0.22 9.71
C TYR A 98 17.77 0.47 8.21
N PHE A 99 16.66 1.06 7.75
CA PHE A 99 16.47 1.40 6.34
C PHE A 99 17.48 2.44 5.86
N PHE A 100 17.67 3.50 6.65
CA PHE A 100 18.63 4.55 6.35
C PHE A 100 20.05 3.98 6.23
N ASP A 101 20.53 3.23 7.22
CA ASP A 101 21.86 2.64 7.23
C ASP A 101 22.06 1.66 6.07
N PHE A 102 21.04 0.91 5.71
CA PHE A 102 21.16 0.00 4.56
C PHE A 102 21.41 0.77 3.28
N CYS A 103 20.69 1.87 3.02
CA CYS A 103 20.95 2.71 1.85
C CYS A 103 22.35 3.32 1.87
N GLU A 104 22.78 3.87 3.01
CA GLU A 104 24.08 4.54 3.12
C GLU A 104 25.27 3.56 3.02
N LYS A 105 25.09 2.32 3.45
CA LYS A 105 26.13 1.28 3.42
C LYS A 105 26.22 0.49 2.12
N ASN A 106 25.25 0.61 1.22
CA ASN A 106 25.17 -0.13 -0.03
C ASN A 106 24.98 0.81 -1.24
N PRO A 107 25.88 1.80 -1.45
CA PRO A 107 25.74 2.79 -2.52
C PRO A 107 25.88 2.19 -3.94
N GLU A 108 26.43 0.97 -4.05
CA GLU A 108 26.54 0.23 -5.30
C GLU A 108 25.19 -0.31 -5.81
N HIS A 109 24.21 -0.48 -4.91
CA HIS A 109 22.85 -0.86 -5.28
C HIS A 109 22.06 0.34 -5.78
N LYS A 110 21.43 0.22 -6.94
CA LYS A 110 20.46 1.21 -7.42
C LYS A 110 19.13 1.02 -6.71
N ILE A 111 19.09 1.35 -5.40
CA ILE A 111 17.95 1.13 -4.54
C ILE A 111 16.81 2.07 -4.95
N GLY A 112 15.66 1.49 -5.31
CA GLY A 112 14.41 2.21 -5.58
C GLY A 112 13.50 2.24 -4.37
N ALA A 113 13.41 1.11 -3.65
CA ALA A 113 12.61 1.01 -2.45
C ALA A 113 13.11 -0.08 -1.51
N LEU A 114 12.96 0.14 -0.22
CA LEU A 114 13.17 -0.84 0.84
C LEU A 114 11.86 -1.06 1.61
N GLY A 115 11.70 -2.25 2.18
CA GLY A 115 10.66 -2.61 3.13
C GLY A 115 11.10 -3.77 4.00
N ALA A 116 10.29 -4.12 4.99
CA ALA A 116 10.51 -5.22 5.90
C ALA A 116 9.50 -6.36 5.70
N VAL A 117 9.72 -7.49 6.36
CA VAL A 117 8.67 -8.49 6.56
C VAL A 117 7.80 -8.03 7.71
N LEU A 118 6.62 -7.49 7.39
CA LEU A 118 5.64 -7.02 8.37
C LEU A 118 5.08 -8.16 9.22
N LYS A 119 4.74 -7.84 10.46
CA LYS A 119 4.18 -8.78 11.44
C LYS A 119 2.76 -8.39 11.85
N ASP A 120 1.93 -9.37 12.21
CA ASP A 120 0.64 -9.13 12.87
C ASP A 120 0.83 -8.89 14.39
N ARG A 121 -0.26 -8.66 15.13
CA ARG A 121 -0.23 -8.51 16.61
C ARG A 121 0.35 -9.72 17.35
N ASN A 122 0.37 -10.88 16.72
CA ASN A 122 0.92 -12.12 17.28
C ASN A 122 2.35 -12.38 16.80
N LEU A 123 3.01 -11.36 16.21
CA LEU A 123 4.35 -11.44 15.63
C LEU A 123 4.50 -12.46 14.50
N ARG A 124 3.41 -12.79 13.81
CA ARG A 124 3.42 -13.68 12.64
C ARG A 124 3.61 -12.86 11.38
N ASN A 125 4.42 -13.36 10.46
CA ASN A 125 4.64 -12.70 9.18
C ASN A 125 3.34 -12.57 8.40
N ILE A 126 3.11 -11.39 7.83
CA ILE A 126 1.97 -11.06 6.99
C ILE A 126 2.41 -10.62 5.59
N HIS A 127 1.44 -10.28 4.74
CA HIS A 127 1.69 -9.84 3.37
C HIS A 127 2.48 -8.52 3.35
N SER A 128 3.72 -8.55 2.88
CA SER A 128 4.66 -7.43 2.87
C SER A 128 5.15 -7.07 1.47
N TYR A 129 5.08 -7.98 0.52
CA TYR A 129 5.55 -7.81 -0.85
C TYR A 129 4.80 -8.74 -1.81
N GLY A 130 4.85 -8.46 -3.11
CA GLY A 130 4.17 -9.24 -4.12
C GLY A 130 4.85 -9.25 -5.48
N ARG A 131 4.14 -9.79 -6.47
CA ARG A 131 4.54 -9.79 -7.88
C ARG A 131 3.76 -8.72 -8.63
N PHE A 132 4.38 -8.13 -9.67
CA PHE A 132 3.70 -7.20 -10.55
C PHE A 132 2.46 -7.84 -11.18
N ILE A 133 1.44 -7.02 -11.35
CA ILE A 133 0.19 -7.41 -11.96
C ILE A 133 0.43 -7.66 -13.44
N THR A 134 0.17 -8.90 -13.89
CA THR A 134 0.13 -9.25 -15.31
C THR A 134 -1.24 -9.85 -15.63
N PRO A 135 -1.82 -9.62 -16.83
CA PRO A 135 -3.12 -10.18 -17.18
C PRO A 135 -3.19 -11.70 -16.99
N LEU A 136 -2.15 -12.42 -17.40
CA LEU A 136 -2.09 -13.88 -17.26
C LEU A 136 -1.91 -14.30 -15.78
N GLY A 137 -1.05 -13.62 -15.03
CA GLY A 137 -0.83 -13.90 -13.60
C GLY A 137 -2.10 -13.73 -12.78
N GLU A 138 -2.87 -12.68 -13.05
CA GLU A 138 -4.15 -12.43 -12.40
C GLU A 138 -5.22 -13.49 -12.74
N ILE A 139 -5.26 -13.94 -13.99
CA ILE A 139 -6.15 -15.05 -14.41
C ILE A 139 -5.80 -16.31 -13.64
N VAL A 140 -4.51 -16.65 -13.58
CA VAL A 140 -4.02 -17.83 -12.83
C VAL A 140 -4.33 -17.67 -11.32
N GLU A 141 -4.21 -16.46 -10.75
CA GLU A 141 -4.55 -16.21 -9.35
C GLU A 141 -6.05 -16.40 -9.08
N VAL A 142 -6.92 -15.86 -9.95
CA VAL A 142 -8.38 -16.00 -9.81
C VAL A 142 -8.80 -17.46 -9.97
N LEU A 143 -8.29 -18.17 -10.97
CA LEU A 143 -8.52 -19.60 -11.15
C LEU A 143 -7.98 -20.41 -9.97
N GLY A 144 -6.78 -20.07 -9.48
CA GLY A 144 -6.18 -20.70 -8.30
C GLY A 144 -6.99 -20.48 -7.02
N LYS A 145 -7.59 -19.28 -6.84
CA LYS A 145 -8.52 -19.01 -5.73
C LYS A 145 -9.80 -19.83 -5.86
N TYR A 146 -10.33 -19.96 -7.07
CA TYR A 146 -11.51 -20.80 -7.36
C TYR A 146 -11.23 -22.28 -7.05
N LEU A 147 -10.10 -22.81 -7.51
CA LEU A 147 -9.69 -24.19 -7.26
C LEU A 147 -9.32 -24.43 -5.77
N ARG A 148 -8.78 -23.42 -5.06
CA ARG A 148 -8.46 -23.48 -3.62
C ARG A 148 -9.69 -23.33 -2.73
N PHE A 149 -10.74 -22.67 -3.22
CA PHE A 149 -12.04 -22.70 -2.55
C PHE A 149 -12.56 -24.14 -2.42
N LEU A 150 -12.23 -25.00 -3.40
CA LEU A 150 -12.50 -26.43 -3.36
C LEU A 150 -11.50 -27.23 -2.48
N LYS A 151 -10.34 -26.66 -2.16
CA LYS A 151 -9.31 -27.27 -1.29
C LYS A 151 -8.87 -26.25 -0.24
N LYS A 152 -9.40 -26.32 0.98
CA LYS A 152 -8.97 -25.51 2.14
C LYS A 152 -7.45 -25.59 2.31
N ARG A 153 -6.72 -24.57 1.89
CA ARG A 153 -5.27 -24.47 2.10
C ARG A 153 -4.92 -23.10 2.66
N ASN A 154 -4.45 -23.04 3.89
CA ASN A 154 -3.96 -21.82 4.53
C ASN A 154 -2.65 -21.38 3.86
N HIS A 155 -2.55 -20.12 3.44
CA HIS A 155 -1.28 -19.50 3.08
C HIS A 155 -0.55 -19.09 4.37
N LEU A 156 0.49 -19.81 4.69
CA LEU A 156 1.50 -19.36 5.64
C LEU A 156 2.60 -18.65 4.82
N TYR A 157 2.88 -17.40 5.14
CA TYR A 157 4.09 -16.75 4.65
C TYR A 157 5.30 -17.46 5.29
N PRO A 158 6.41 -17.65 4.55
CA PRO A 158 7.56 -18.32 5.11
C PRO A 158 8.04 -17.59 6.36
N ALA A 159 8.41 -18.37 7.38
CA ALA A 159 8.88 -17.86 8.66
C ALA A 159 10.21 -17.09 8.54
N SER A 160 11.02 -17.45 7.55
CA SER A 160 12.26 -16.74 7.20
C SER A 160 12.34 -16.54 5.69
N VAL A 161 12.88 -15.40 5.29
CA VAL A 161 13.19 -15.06 3.91
C VAL A 161 14.67 -14.72 3.88
N GLN A 162 15.45 -15.34 3.00
CA GLN A 162 16.85 -14.97 2.83
C GLN A 162 16.94 -13.51 2.40
N GLN A 163 17.70 -12.71 3.10
CA GLN A 163 17.76 -11.24 2.97
C GLN A 163 19.17 -10.79 2.54
N PRO A 164 19.33 -9.66 1.82
CA PRO A 164 18.25 -8.88 1.22
C PRO A 164 17.56 -9.65 0.09
N LYS A 165 16.23 -9.50 -0.03
CA LYS A 165 15.44 -10.15 -1.06
C LYS A 165 14.91 -9.17 -2.07
N GLN A 166 15.28 -9.31 -3.33
CA GLN A 166 14.67 -8.56 -4.42
C GLN A 166 13.24 -9.06 -4.68
N VAL A 167 12.32 -8.11 -4.80
CA VAL A 167 10.89 -8.34 -5.02
C VAL A 167 10.36 -7.47 -6.16
N ASP A 168 9.20 -7.80 -6.70
CA ASP A 168 8.58 -6.94 -7.71
C ASP A 168 8.03 -5.66 -7.09
N TYR A 169 7.30 -5.76 -5.98
CA TYR A 169 6.86 -4.60 -5.21
C TYR A 169 6.76 -4.91 -3.71
N ILE A 170 6.91 -3.87 -2.91
CA ILE A 170 6.72 -3.81 -1.47
C ILE A 170 5.35 -3.16 -1.22
N THR A 171 4.60 -3.60 -0.21
CA THR A 171 3.32 -2.97 0.13
C THR A 171 3.51 -1.53 0.58
N GLY A 172 2.48 -0.70 0.42
CA GLY A 172 2.54 0.71 0.84
C GLY A 172 2.54 0.92 2.36
N ALA A 173 2.64 -0.15 3.17
CA ALA A 173 2.56 -0.06 4.62
C ALA A 173 3.87 0.39 5.28
N ASP A 174 5.02 0.09 4.66
CA ASP A 174 6.37 0.39 5.15
C ASP A 174 7.35 0.68 4.00
N LEU A 175 6.98 1.53 3.07
CA LEU A 175 7.74 1.80 1.85
C LEU A 175 8.78 2.91 2.07
N PHE A 176 10.07 2.55 2.11
CA PHE A 176 11.19 3.48 2.25
C PHE A 176 11.86 3.73 0.89
N VAL A 177 11.96 5.00 0.46
CA VAL A 177 12.34 5.39 -0.90
C VAL A 177 13.37 6.52 -0.87
N PRO A 178 14.51 6.43 -1.58
CA PRO A 178 15.42 7.56 -1.77
C PRO A 178 14.71 8.72 -2.49
N ARG A 179 14.92 9.96 -2.05
CA ARG A 179 14.34 11.15 -2.71
C ARG A 179 14.71 11.25 -4.18
N THR A 180 15.93 10.85 -4.55
CA THR A 180 16.39 10.82 -5.93
C THR A 180 15.50 10.01 -6.86
N VAL A 181 14.85 8.95 -6.35
CA VAL A 181 13.86 8.16 -7.10
C VAL A 181 12.59 8.97 -7.37
N TYR A 182 12.14 9.74 -6.38
CA TYR A 182 11.03 10.67 -6.58
C TYR A 182 11.40 11.77 -7.59
N ASP A 183 12.58 12.35 -7.48
CA ASP A 183 13.03 13.43 -8.36
C ASP A 183 13.14 12.95 -9.82
N GLU A 184 13.55 11.69 -10.04
CA GLU A 184 13.68 11.10 -11.39
C GLU A 184 12.35 10.61 -11.95
N LEU A 185 11.54 9.92 -11.16
CA LEU A 185 10.38 9.18 -11.64
C LEU A 185 9.03 9.82 -11.28
N GLY A 186 9.06 10.91 -10.50
CA GLY A 186 7.85 11.52 -9.95
C GLY A 186 7.22 10.70 -8.82
N ALA A 187 6.08 11.16 -8.36
CA ALA A 187 5.33 10.63 -7.22
C ALA A 187 4.36 9.48 -7.59
N PHE A 188 3.46 9.15 -6.68
CA PHE A 188 2.34 8.25 -6.94
C PHE A 188 1.42 8.81 -8.05
N ASP A 189 1.01 7.96 -8.99
CA ASP A 189 0.09 8.36 -10.07
C ASP A 189 -1.31 8.68 -9.49
N PRO A 190 -1.78 9.93 -9.64
CA PRO A 190 -3.07 10.37 -9.09
C PRO A 190 -4.29 9.68 -9.74
N ALA A 191 -4.10 8.91 -10.80
CA ALA A 191 -5.17 8.12 -11.40
C ALA A 191 -5.66 7.00 -10.47
N PHE A 192 -4.81 6.53 -9.54
CA PHE A 192 -5.18 5.53 -8.54
C PHE A 192 -5.73 6.22 -7.28
N PHE A 193 -6.94 5.84 -6.89
CA PHE A 193 -7.53 6.30 -5.63
C PHE A 193 -6.99 5.50 -4.44
N MET A 194 -6.99 4.18 -4.56
CA MET A 194 -6.53 3.25 -3.53
C MET A 194 -6.20 1.90 -4.17
N TYR A 195 -5.12 1.27 -3.74
CA TYR A 195 -4.50 0.05 -4.27
C TYR A 195 -3.87 0.23 -5.64
N CYS A 196 -2.78 -0.45 -5.88
CA CYS A 196 -1.96 -0.43 -7.09
C CYS A 196 -1.17 0.88 -7.33
N GLU A 197 -1.32 1.94 -6.55
CA GLU A 197 -0.49 3.15 -6.65
C GLU A 197 0.97 2.87 -6.29
N GLU A 198 1.21 2.06 -5.25
CA GLU A 198 2.53 1.59 -4.85
C GLU A 198 3.10 0.60 -5.87
N VAL A 199 2.25 -0.25 -6.44
CA VAL A 199 2.63 -1.20 -7.50
C VAL A 199 3.03 -0.46 -8.78
N ASP A 200 2.27 0.59 -9.16
CA ASP A 200 2.54 1.44 -10.30
C ASP A 200 3.90 2.15 -10.17
N TRP A 201 4.15 2.76 -9.01
CA TRP A 201 5.39 3.49 -8.78
C TRP A 201 6.60 2.57 -8.81
N GLN A 202 6.51 1.42 -8.15
CA GLN A 202 7.58 0.43 -8.14
C GLN A 202 7.75 -0.29 -9.49
N PHE A 203 6.70 -0.38 -10.30
CA PHE A 203 6.84 -0.83 -11.69
C PHE A 203 7.62 0.18 -12.53
N ARG A 204 7.40 1.49 -12.33
CA ARG A 204 8.22 2.54 -12.96
C ARG A 204 9.68 2.47 -12.48
N MET A 205 9.92 2.25 -11.19
CA MET A 205 11.25 2.00 -10.63
C MET A 205 11.93 0.80 -11.31
N SER A 206 11.20 -0.31 -11.48
CA SER A 206 11.69 -1.50 -12.17
C SER A 206 12.12 -1.22 -13.60
N LYS A 207 11.32 -0.44 -14.34
CA LYS A 207 11.62 -0.05 -15.73
C LYS A 207 12.84 0.86 -15.84
N ALA A 208 13.12 1.64 -14.81
CA ALA A 208 14.30 2.49 -14.70
C ALA A 208 15.55 1.76 -14.13
N GLY A 209 15.44 0.45 -13.87
CA GLY A 209 16.53 -0.38 -13.38
C GLY A 209 16.79 -0.27 -11.88
N TYR A 210 15.86 0.30 -11.10
CA TYR A 210 15.96 0.34 -9.64
C TYR A 210 15.60 -1.00 -9.01
N GLU A 211 16.22 -1.32 -7.89
CA GLU A 211 15.93 -2.49 -7.06
C GLU A 211 14.86 -2.19 -6.00
N ARG A 212 14.05 -3.17 -5.66
CA ARG A 212 13.09 -3.16 -4.54
C ARG A 212 13.47 -4.33 -3.66
N LEU A 213 13.87 -4.02 -2.42
CA LEU A 213 14.47 -5.00 -1.52
C LEU A 213 13.70 -5.09 -0.21
N ILE A 214 13.43 -6.31 0.21
CA ILE A 214 13.06 -6.61 1.59
C ILE A 214 14.35 -6.87 2.35
N ILE A 215 14.55 -6.15 3.46
CA ILE A 215 15.76 -6.26 4.29
C ILE A 215 15.45 -6.78 5.69
N ASP A 216 16.45 -7.35 6.35
CA ASP A 216 16.42 -7.70 7.76
C ASP A 216 16.74 -6.49 8.65
N GLY A 217 16.34 -6.59 9.90
CA GLY A 217 16.60 -5.61 10.93
C GLY A 217 15.38 -4.81 11.32
N PRO A 218 14.64 -4.15 10.39
CA PRO A 218 13.42 -3.46 10.77
C PRO A 218 12.35 -4.43 11.28
N GLU A 219 11.76 -4.12 12.44
CA GLU A 219 10.66 -4.87 13.03
C GLU A 219 9.42 -3.97 13.16
N ILE A 220 8.41 -4.24 12.34
CA ILE A 220 7.19 -3.42 12.22
C ILE A 220 5.96 -4.31 12.29
N ILE A 221 5.04 -3.99 13.21
CA ILE A 221 3.69 -4.56 13.24
C ILE A 221 2.80 -3.74 12.32
N HIS A 222 1.98 -4.39 11.51
CA HIS A 222 0.92 -3.78 10.74
C HIS A 222 -0.41 -4.41 11.13
N LEU A 223 -1.31 -3.59 11.68
CA LEU A 223 -2.54 -4.05 12.33
C LEU A 223 -3.66 -4.42 11.35
N GLU A 224 -3.42 -4.31 10.05
CA GLU A 224 -4.30 -4.57 8.91
C GLU A 224 -5.80 -4.32 9.15
N GLY A 225 -6.36 -3.32 8.45
CA GLY A 225 -7.79 -3.03 8.49
C GLY A 225 -8.21 -2.07 9.59
N GLY A 226 -7.27 -1.38 10.24
CA GLY A 226 -7.57 -0.35 11.23
C GLY A 226 -8.47 0.78 10.73
N SER A 227 -8.43 1.07 9.43
CA SER A 227 -9.28 2.06 8.76
C SER A 227 -10.65 1.51 8.32
N ASP A 228 -10.95 0.22 8.52
CA ASP A 228 -12.26 -0.36 8.19
C ASP A 228 -13.12 -0.51 9.46
N PRO A 229 -14.17 0.32 9.64
CA PRO A 229 -15.02 0.28 10.82
C PRO A 229 -15.69 -1.09 11.07
N SER A 230 -15.78 -1.94 10.05
CA SER A 230 -16.41 -3.25 10.15
C SER A 230 -15.58 -4.30 10.88
N ASN A 231 -14.29 -4.04 11.12
CA ASN A 231 -13.31 -4.91 11.81
C ASN A 231 -13.43 -6.42 11.48
N THR A 232 -14.06 -6.73 10.36
CA THR A 232 -14.18 -8.09 9.87
C THR A 232 -13.09 -8.29 8.82
N ARG A 233 -12.29 -9.35 8.95
CA ARG A 233 -11.39 -9.88 7.92
C ARG A 233 -12.10 -10.17 6.59
N SER A 234 -13.40 -9.83 6.49
CA SER A 234 -14.18 -9.98 5.28
C SER A 234 -13.90 -8.79 4.36
N TRP A 235 -13.67 -9.08 3.11
CA TRP A 235 -13.61 -8.14 2.01
C TRP A 235 -14.77 -7.15 2.10
N SER A 236 -14.52 -5.93 2.58
CA SER A 236 -15.54 -4.91 2.51
C SER A 236 -15.86 -4.65 1.02
N PHE A 237 -17.10 -4.33 0.75
CA PHE A 237 -17.56 -4.03 -0.61
C PHE A 237 -16.71 -2.92 -1.26
N ASN A 238 -16.41 -1.85 -0.50
CA ASN A 238 -15.62 -0.72 -0.97
C ASN A 238 -14.19 -1.13 -1.33
N ARG A 239 -13.56 -1.98 -0.49
CA ARG A 239 -12.23 -2.54 -0.77
C ARG A 239 -12.21 -3.32 -2.09
N CYS A 240 -13.21 -4.17 -2.29
CA CYS A 240 -13.35 -4.94 -3.53
C CYS A 240 -13.48 -4.04 -4.75
N CYS A 241 -14.35 -3.03 -4.69
CA CYS A 241 -14.58 -2.10 -5.80
C CYS A 241 -13.33 -1.29 -6.14
N ASN A 242 -12.62 -0.75 -5.13
CA ASN A 242 -11.41 0.03 -5.33
C ASN A 242 -10.30 -0.83 -5.93
N LEU A 243 -10.08 -2.04 -5.39
CA LEU A 243 -9.07 -2.97 -5.92
C LEU A 243 -9.35 -3.36 -7.38
N LEU A 244 -10.61 -3.67 -7.73
CA LEU A 244 -10.98 -3.99 -9.12
C LEU A 244 -10.73 -2.83 -10.07
N LYS A 245 -11.14 -1.62 -9.68
CA LYS A 245 -10.91 -0.41 -10.47
C LYS A 245 -9.43 -0.18 -10.71
N SER A 246 -8.63 -0.27 -9.66
CA SER A 246 -7.20 -0.02 -9.73
C SER A 246 -6.46 -1.08 -10.55
N LYS A 247 -6.78 -2.36 -10.39
CA LYS A 247 -6.22 -3.43 -11.24
C LYS A 247 -6.53 -3.21 -12.72
N PHE A 248 -7.77 -2.83 -13.03
CA PHE A 248 -8.16 -2.55 -14.41
C PHE A 248 -7.45 -1.34 -15.00
N LYS A 249 -7.26 -0.26 -14.21
CA LYS A 249 -6.46 0.89 -14.62
C LYS A 249 -5.01 0.51 -14.88
N TYR A 250 -4.40 -0.27 -13.98
CA TYR A 250 -3.03 -0.75 -14.12
C TYR A 250 -2.84 -1.58 -15.39
N VAL A 251 -3.71 -2.56 -15.63
CA VAL A 251 -3.64 -3.40 -16.84
C VAL A 251 -3.82 -2.56 -18.10
N ARG A 252 -4.76 -1.60 -18.11
CA ARG A 252 -4.95 -0.70 -19.25
C ARG A 252 -3.74 0.19 -19.53
N LYS A 253 -3.13 0.72 -18.45
CA LYS A 253 -1.94 1.61 -18.52
C LYS A 253 -0.75 0.90 -19.13
N TYR A 254 -0.47 -0.33 -18.72
CA TYR A 254 0.78 -1.02 -19.07
C TYR A 254 0.67 -2.09 -20.16
N TYR A 255 -0.52 -2.63 -20.38
CA TYR A 255 -0.74 -3.72 -21.37
C TYR A 255 -1.66 -3.32 -22.52
N GLY A 256 -2.15 -2.09 -22.53
CA GLY A 256 -2.94 -1.54 -23.62
C GLY A 256 -4.41 -1.99 -23.63
N ARG A 257 -5.19 -1.44 -24.59
CA ARG A 257 -6.63 -1.62 -24.65
C ARG A 257 -7.04 -3.06 -24.95
N PHE A 258 -6.35 -3.74 -25.84
CA PHE A 258 -6.68 -5.12 -26.20
C PHE A 258 -6.52 -6.06 -25.01
N SER A 259 -5.34 -6.06 -24.38
CA SER A 259 -5.08 -6.87 -23.18
C SER A 259 -6.03 -6.55 -22.05
N PHE A 260 -6.39 -5.28 -21.86
CA PHE A 260 -7.38 -4.85 -20.88
C PHE A 260 -8.77 -5.48 -21.14
N HIS A 261 -9.31 -5.41 -22.36
CA HIS A 261 -10.63 -5.98 -22.66
C HIS A 261 -10.64 -7.49 -22.53
N PHE A 262 -9.58 -8.17 -22.99
CA PHE A 262 -9.40 -9.61 -22.84
C PHE A 262 -9.33 -10.02 -21.36
N TYR A 263 -8.46 -9.37 -20.58
CA TYR A 263 -8.36 -9.59 -19.15
C TYR A 263 -9.70 -9.38 -18.44
N ARG A 264 -10.38 -8.28 -18.73
CA ARG A 264 -11.68 -7.95 -18.14
C ARG A 264 -12.75 -9.00 -18.44
N ALA A 265 -12.81 -9.48 -19.67
CA ALA A 265 -13.76 -10.51 -20.06
C ALA A 265 -13.52 -11.82 -19.28
N ILE A 266 -12.28 -12.31 -19.24
CA ILE A 266 -11.94 -13.53 -18.50
C ILE A 266 -12.17 -13.33 -17.00
N TYR A 267 -11.75 -12.18 -16.47
CA TYR A 267 -11.94 -11.86 -15.06
C TYR A 267 -13.44 -11.84 -14.70
N ALA A 268 -14.29 -11.27 -15.55
CA ALA A 268 -15.74 -11.30 -15.35
C ALA A 268 -16.30 -12.73 -15.33
N VAL A 269 -15.91 -13.60 -16.27
CA VAL A 269 -16.34 -15.01 -16.30
C VAL A 269 -15.94 -15.74 -15.02
N CYS A 270 -14.70 -15.54 -14.53
CA CYS A 270 -14.23 -16.18 -13.30
C CYS A 270 -14.92 -15.61 -12.05
N TRP A 271 -15.24 -14.32 -12.06
CA TRP A 271 -15.80 -13.62 -10.89
C TRP A 271 -17.30 -13.76 -10.74
N LEU A 272 -18.03 -13.89 -11.85
CA LEU A 272 -19.50 -14.04 -11.83
C LEU A 272 -19.98 -15.17 -10.91
N PRO A 273 -19.43 -16.39 -10.96
CA PRO A 273 -19.82 -17.44 -10.02
C PRO A 273 -19.54 -17.06 -8.55
N ILE A 274 -18.39 -16.45 -8.28
CA ILE A 274 -18.03 -16.01 -6.91
C ILE A 274 -19.03 -14.97 -6.41
N LEU A 275 -19.38 -13.99 -7.25
CA LEU A 275 -20.32 -12.94 -6.92
C LEU A 275 -21.72 -13.46 -6.60
N PHE A 276 -22.19 -14.45 -7.33
CA PHE A 276 -23.56 -14.96 -7.17
C PHE A 276 -23.68 -16.08 -6.14
N PHE A 277 -22.70 -16.97 -6.02
CA PHE A 277 -22.79 -18.16 -5.20
C PHE A 277 -21.98 -18.12 -3.91
N VAL A 278 -20.94 -17.27 -3.82
CA VAL A 278 -20.04 -17.23 -2.67
C VAL A 278 -20.24 -15.97 -1.82
N ARG A 279 -20.40 -14.82 -2.44
CA ARG A 279 -20.53 -13.54 -1.74
C ARG A 279 -21.96 -13.29 -1.27
N LYS A 280 -22.08 -12.87 0.00
CA LYS A 280 -23.36 -12.47 0.63
C LYS A 280 -23.68 -10.99 0.42
N ASP A 281 -23.22 -10.37 -0.68
CA ASP A 281 -23.48 -8.98 -0.98
C ASP A 281 -24.98 -8.76 -1.31
N SER A 282 -25.48 -7.55 -1.00
CA SER A 282 -26.83 -7.13 -1.40
C SER A 282 -26.95 -7.05 -2.93
N ILE A 283 -28.18 -7.07 -3.45
CA ILE A 283 -28.45 -6.91 -4.89
C ILE A 283 -27.84 -5.61 -5.43
N PHE A 284 -27.93 -4.52 -4.65
CA PHE A 284 -27.34 -3.23 -5.01
C PHE A 284 -25.81 -3.33 -5.14
N GLN A 285 -25.14 -3.97 -4.18
CA GLN A 285 -23.70 -4.17 -4.20
C GLN A 285 -23.26 -5.04 -5.38
N LYS A 286 -23.99 -6.14 -5.67
CA LYS A 286 -23.74 -6.97 -6.84
C LYS A 286 -23.85 -6.20 -8.16
N LYS A 287 -24.89 -5.32 -8.29
CA LYS A 287 -25.05 -4.44 -9.46
C LYS A 287 -23.88 -3.48 -9.63
N GLN A 288 -23.30 -2.94 -8.54
CA GLN A 288 -22.13 -2.04 -8.62
C GLN A 288 -20.88 -2.79 -9.10
N ILE A 289 -20.63 -3.99 -8.61
CA ILE A 289 -19.51 -4.81 -9.10
C ILE A 289 -19.69 -5.15 -10.58
N LEU A 290 -20.91 -5.54 -11.00
CA LEU A 290 -21.20 -5.79 -12.40
C LEU A 290 -20.97 -4.55 -13.28
N LYS A 291 -21.33 -3.35 -12.81
CA LYS A 291 -21.01 -2.11 -13.51
C LYS A 291 -19.50 -1.93 -13.72
N ILE A 292 -18.67 -2.21 -12.72
CA ILE A 292 -17.21 -2.13 -12.83
C ILE A 292 -16.70 -3.17 -13.85
N LEU A 293 -17.24 -4.39 -13.81
CA LEU A 293 -16.84 -5.47 -14.73
C LEU A 293 -17.22 -5.20 -16.19
N PHE A 294 -18.36 -4.51 -16.45
CA PHE A 294 -18.92 -4.39 -17.80
C PHE A 294 -19.01 -2.97 -18.35
N LYS A 295 -18.63 -1.93 -17.59
CA LYS A 295 -18.73 -0.53 -18.07
C LYS A 295 -17.81 -0.30 -19.28
N ALA A 296 -18.37 0.30 -20.34
CA ALA A 296 -17.67 0.51 -21.62
C ALA A 296 -16.52 1.54 -21.51
N ASN A 297 -16.75 2.63 -20.78
CA ASN A 297 -15.76 3.71 -20.56
C ASN A 297 -15.19 3.67 -19.15
N PHE A 298 -13.93 3.26 -19.04
CA PHE A 298 -13.22 3.14 -17.76
C PHE A 298 -12.60 4.47 -17.29
N ASP A 299 -12.54 5.48 -18.15
CA ASP A 299 -11.94 6.79 -17.86
C ASP A 299 -12.81 7.66 -16.95
N SER A 300 -14.07 7.28 -16.76
CA SER A 300 -15.05 8.02 -15.93
C SER A 300 -15.37 7.31 -14.59
N ILE A 301 -14.53 6.37 -14.16
CA ILE A 301 -14.60 5.71 -12.85
C ILE A 301 -13.41 6.20 -11.97
#